data_d4b5ef3a2a15651390c88337ad9b703e
#
_entry.id   d4b5ef3a2a15651390c88337ad9b703e
#
_cell.length_a   1.000
_cell.length_b   1.000
_cell.length_c   1.000
_cell.angle_alpha   90.00
_cell.angle_beta   90.00
_cell.angle_gamma   90.00
#
_symmetry.space_group_name_H-M   'P 1'
#
loop_
_entity.id
_entity.type
_entity.pdbx_description
1 polymer ?
#
loop_
_entity_poly.entity_id
_entity_poly.type
_entity_poly.pdbx_seq_one_letter_code
_entity_poly.pdbx_strand_id
1 'polypeptide(L)'
;MPFESLSERFQAAFKKLRGKGKLSEEDVSEALKEMRRALLEADVNFTVTKDFIKKVKEKAVGEEVFGSLNASQTVIKIVRDELTELLGGTQSRITIAPKPPTIIMLVGLQGAGKTTTAAKLAKKLKSQGKSPLMVAADVYRPAAITQLQVLGQELDMPVYTEEGSKDPVAIAQHAIPYATSHLRDVVIIDTAGRLHINETLMDELINIKNEVHPHEILLVVDAMTGQDAVTAASAFDKALGIDGIIMTKLDGDARGGAALSIKAVTGKPIKFIGVSEKLDGLEEFHPNRYASRILDLGDVETIIEKAQAAFDEESMENMKKTMKSGTFTFDDFLSQLLSLIHISEPTRLLSIS
;
A
#
# COMPACT_ATOMS: atom_id res chain seq x y z
N MET A 1 7.56 11.77 -5.78
CA MET A 1 7.07 10.95 -4.62
C MET A 1 5.57 10.73 -4.73
N PRO A 2 5.01 9.64 -4.16
CA PRO A 2 3.56 9.49 -4.09
C PRO A 2 2.91 10.71 -3.45
N PHE A 3 1.77 11.15 -4.00
CA PHE A 3 1.00 12.31 -3.50
C PHE A 3 1.70 13.69 -3.54
N GLU A 4 2.82 13.85 -4.24
CA GLU A 4 3.62 15.09 -4.22
C GLU A 4 2.81 16.34 -4.60
N SER A 5 2.07 16.28 -5.71
CA SER A 5 1.24 17.41 -6.16
C SER A 5 0.09 17.75 -5.18
N LEU A 6 -0.48 16.74 -4.54
CA LEU A 6 -1.52 16.91 -3.52
C LEU A 6 -0.93 17.54 -2.25
N SER A 7 0.24 17.05 -1.83
CA SER A 7 0.97 17.56 -0.66
C SER A 7 1.30 19.04 -0.80
N GLU A 8 1.89 19.47 -1.92
CA GLU A 8 2.22 20.88 -2.18
C GLU A 8 1.01 21.79 -2.06
N ARG A 9 -0.14 21.37 -2.59
CA ARG A 9 -1.38 22.16 -2.54
C ARG A 9 -1.97 22.23 -1.14
N PHE A 10 -1.94 21.13 -0.38
CA PHE A 10 -2.37 21.15 1.01
C PHE A 10 -1.47 22.06 1.86
N GLN A 11 -0.15 22.03 1.63
CA GLN A 11 0.78 22.95 2.29
C GLN A 11 0.49 24.41 1.96
N ALA A 12 0.18 24.72 0.70
CA ALA A 12 -0.19 26.08 0.31
C ALA A 12 -1.46 26.56 1.04
N ALA A 13 -2.47 25.68 1.18
CA ALA A 13 -3.68 26.00 1.95
C ALA A 13 -3.36 26.19 3.45
N PHE A 14 -2.54 25.33 4.05
CA PHE A 14 -2.15 25.45 5.46
C PHE A 14 -1.26 26.68 5.75
N LYS A 15 -0.41 27.07 4.81
CA LYS A 15 0.43 28.27 4.98
C LYS A 15 -0.43 29.52 5.20
N LYS A 16 -1.58 29.60 4.53
CA LYS A 16 -2.54 30.71 4.73
C LYS A 16 -3.15 30.69 6.14
N LEU A 17 -3.35 29.51 6.73
CA LEU A 17 -3.87 29.36 8.10
C LEU A 17 -2.80 29.64 9.17
N ARG A 18 -1.57 29.14 8.98
CA ARG A 18 -0.47 29.29 9.96
C ARG A 18 -0.04 30.74 10.19
N GLY A 19 -0.24 31.62 9.20
CA GLY A 19 0.14 33.02 9.30
C GLY A 19 -0.83 33.91 10.12
N LYS A 20 -1.95 33.35 10.58
CA LYS A 20 -3.01 34.09 11.28
C LYS A 20 -3.03 33.74 12.76
N GLY A 21 -2.91 34.72 13.65
CA GLY A 21 -2.91 34.50 15.11
C GLY A 21 -4.27 34.04 15.65
N LYS A 22 -5.37 34.43 14.99
CA LYS A 22 -6.73 33.94 15.23
C LYS A 22 -7.35 33.54 13.90
N LEU A 23 -8.07 32.44 13.87
CA LEU A 23 -8.81 31.99 12.68
C LEU A 23 -10.26 32.43 12.75
N SER A 24 -10.79 32.84 11.62
CA SER A 24 -12.22 33.07 11.42
C SER A 24 -12.83 31.88 10.65
N GLU A 25 -14.15 31.77 10.66
CA GLU A 25 -14.87 30.79 9.85
C GLU A 25 -14.60 30.99 8.34
N GLU A 26 -14.42 32.25 7.91
CA GLU A 26 -14.08 32.59 6.53
C GLU A 26 -12.70 32.04 6.15
N ASP A 27 -11.71 32.14 7.03
CA ASP A 27 -10.35 31.60 6.81
C ASP A 27 -10.36 30.12 6.61
N VAL A 28 -11.08 29.39 7.47
CA VAL A 28 -11.25 27.95 7.36
C VAL A 28 -11.99 27.58 6.07
N SER A 29 -13.07 28.32 5.74
CA SER A 29 -13.84 28.07 4.52
C SER A 29 -13.01 28.29 3.25
N GLU A 30 -12.12 29.29 3.23
CA GLU A 30 -11.21 29.55 2.11
C GLU A 30 -10.20 28.40 1.96
N ALA A 31 -9.57 27.97 3.06
CA ALA A 31 -8.65 26.85 3.04
C ALA A 31 -9.33 25.55 2.58
N LEU A 32 -10.55 25.29 3.01
CA LEU A 32 -11.33 24.12 2.57
C LEU A 32 -11.70 24.17 1.08
N LYS A 33 -11.93 25.36 0.50
CA LYS A 33 -12.12 25.51 -0.95
C LYS A 33 -10.86 25.12 -1.72
N GLU A 34 -9.70 25.56 -1.25
CA GLU A 34 -8.40 25.17 -1.86
C GLU A 34 -8.15 23.66 -1.74
N MET A 35 -8.38 23.05 -0.57
CA MET A 35 -8.26 21.62 -0.36
C MET A 35 -9.20 20.83 -1.26
N ARG A 36 -10.48 21.28 -1.40
CA ARG A 36 -11.43 20.66 -2.32
C ARG A 36 -10.93 20.67 -3.76
N ARG A 37 -10.38 21.81 -4.20
CA ARG A 37 -9.81 21.95 -5.55
C ARG A 37 -8.63 20.98 -5.72
N ALA A 38 -7.73 20.94 -4.73
CA ALA A 38 -6.57 20.05 -4.74
C ALA A 38 -6.97 18.57 -4.86
N LEU A 39 -7.96 18.11 -4.11
CA LEU A 39 -8.49 16.74 -4.18
C LEU A 39 -9.09 16.42 -5.55
N LEU A 40 -9.86 17.32 -6.13
CA LEU A 40 -10.46 17.12 -7.46
C LEU A 40 -9.40 17.12 -8.58
N GLU A 41 -8.39 17.96 -8.50
CA GLU A 41 -7.26 17.97 -9.44
C GLU A 41 -6.34 16.75 -9.27
N ALA A 42 -6.30 16.18 -8.06
CA ALA A 42 -5.65 14.90 -7.78
C ALA A 42 -6.48 13.69 -8.25
N ASP A 43 -7.59 13.90 -8.96
CA ASP A 43 -8.49 12.85 -9.45
C ASP A 43 -9.17 12.04 -8.33
N VAL A 44 -9.44 12.67 -7.18
CA VAL A 44 -10.26 12.05 -6.13
C VAL A 44 -11.72 12.09 -6.53
N ASN A 45 -12.45 11.01 -6.28
CA ASN A 45 -13.88 10.91 -6.57
C ASN A 45 -14.66 12.09 -6.00
N PHE A 46 -15.57 12.65 -6.80
CA PHE A 46 -16.32 13.86 -6.45
C PHE A 46 -17.13 13.73 -5.15
N THR A 47 -17.85 12.60 -4.99
CA THR A 47 -18.66 12.34 -3.79
C THR A 47 -17.77 12.23 -2.56
N VAL A 48 -16.66 11.48 -2.68
CA VAL A 48 -15.66 11.33 -1.61
C VAL A 48 -15.08 12.67 -1.20
N THR A 49 -14.70 13.51 -2.18
CA THR A 49 -14.20 14.86 -1.93
C THR A 49 -15.23 15.74 -1.19
N LYS A 50 -16.49 15.69 -1.63
CA LYS A 50 -17.58 16.45 -1.02
C LYS A 50 -17.80 16.04 0.43
N ASP A 51 -17.86 14.75 0.70
CA ASP A 51 -18.10 14.20 2.04
C ASP A 51 -16.92 14.49 2.99
N PHE A 52 -15.69 14.35 2.49
CA PHE A 52 -14.48 14.71 3.23
C PHE A 52 -14.50 16.21 3.65
N ILE A 53 -14.70 17.11 2.71
CA ILE A 53 -14.74 18.56 2.99
C ILE A 53 -15.87 18.90 3.97
N LYS A 54 -17.04 18.26 3.84
CA LYS A 54 -18.16 18.44 4.77
C LYS A 54 -17.78 18.03 6.19
N LYS A 55 -17.20 16.83 6.38
CA LYS A 55 -16.76 16.33 7.68
C LYS A 55 -15.70 17.21 8.32
N VAL A 56 -14.70 17.65 7.55
CA VAL A 56 -13.67 18.57 8.05
C VAL A 56 -14.30 19.87 8.47
N LYS A 57 -15.21 20.45 7.66
CA LYS A 57 -15.90 21.70 8.00
C LYS A 57 -16.68 21.58 9.30
N GLU A 58 -17.49 20.53 9.45
CA GLU A 58 -18.30 20.31 10.65
C GLU A 58 -17.46 20.24 11.93
N LYS A 59 -16.25 19.64 11.86
CA LYS A 59 -15.32 19.55 12.99
C LYS A 59 -14.46 20.78 13.21
N ALA A 60 -14.17 21.54 12.14
CA ALA A 60 -13.29 22.70 12.19
C ALA A 60 -14.04 24.00 12.54
N VAL A 61 -15.36 24.04 12.37
CA VAL A 61 -16.21 25.22 12.64
C VAL A 61 -16.87 25.02 14.01
N GLY A 62 -16.09 25.17 15.09
CA GLY A 62 -16.59 25.14 16.46
C GLY A 62 -15.93 26.24 17.31
N GLU A 63 -16.65 26.75 18.30
CA GLU A 63 -16.14 27.79 19.21
C GLU A 63 -14.85 27.35 19.92
N GLU A 64 -14.71 26.05 20.25
CA GLU A 64 -13.52 25.47 20.85
C GLU A 64 -12.29 25.59 19.95
N VAL A 65 -12.46 25.49 18.62
CA VAL A 65 -11.35 25.63 17.66
C VAL A 65 -10.92 27.07 17.54
N PHE A 66 -11.87 28.01 17.38
CA PHE A 66 -11.56 29.40 17.16
C PHE A 66 -11.06 30.15 18.43
N GLY A 67 -11.45 29.65 19.61
CA GLY A 67 -10.97 30.15 20.92
C GLY A 67 -9.58 29.67 21.31
N SER A 68 -9.01 28.69 20.61
CA SER A 68 -7.72 28.08 20.94
C SER A 68 -6.56 28.96 20.47
N LEU A 69 -5.51 29.07 21.29
CA LEU A 69 -4.23 29.67 20.91
C LEU A 69 -3.54 29.01 19.72
N ASN A 70 -3.92 27.77 19.40
CA ASN A 70 -3.36 26.95 18.33
C ASN A 70 -4.41 26.51 17.31
N ALA A 71 -5.36 27.37 16.96
CA ALA A 71 -6.48 27.07 16.07
C ALA A 71 -6.02 26.44 14.72
N SER A 72 -4.95 26.97 14.12
CA SER A 72 -4.40 26.42 12.87
C SER A 72 -3.88 24.99 13.01
N GLN A 73 -3.23 24.66 14.12
CA GLN A 73 -2.75 23.29 14.41
C GLN A 73 -3.93 22.33 14.64
N THR A 74 -4.97 22.81 15.30
CA THR A 74 -6.21 22.04 15.52
C THR A 74 -6.88 21.70 14.18
N VAL A 75 -7.00 22.66 13.26
CA VAL A 75 -7.55 22.41 11.91
C VAL A 75 -6.68 21.40 11.14
N ILE A 76 -5.35 21.54 11.16
CA ILE A 76 -4.44 20.60 10.51
C ILE A 76 -4.61 19.19 11.09
N LYS A 77 -4.73 19.06 12.42
CA LYS A 77 -5.00 17.78 13.08
C LYS A 77 -6.32 17.17 12.61
N ILE A 78 -7.40 17.96 12.56
CA ILE A 78 -8.71 17.49 12.06
C ILE A 78 -8.57 16.96 10.63
N VAL A 79 -7.90 17.71 9.74
CA VAL A 79 -7.67 17.27 8.35
C VAL A 79 -6.88 15.97 8.29
N ARG A 80 -5.82 15.83 9.10
CA ARG A 80 -5.03 14.60 9.18
C ARG A 80 -5.89 13.42 9.63
N ASP A 81 -6.67 13.60 10.68
CA ASP A 81 -7.48 12.54 11.26
C ASP A 81 -8.57 12.09 10.26
N GLU A 82 -9.21 13.05 9.55
CA GLU A 82 -10.17 12.73 8.48
C GLU A 82 -9.53 12.08 7.26
N LEU A 83 -8.29 12.46 6.87
CA LEU A 83 -7.54 11.78 5.81
C LEU A 83 -7.20 10.34 6.25
N THR A 84 -6.81 10.15 7.50
CA THR A 84 -6.53 8.81 8.05
C THR A 84 -7.77 7.92 7.97
N GLU A 85 -8.94 8.43 8.37
CA GLU A 85 -10.21 7.70 8.26
C GLU A 85 -10.58 7.41 6.80
N LEU A 86 -10.38 8.38 5.91
CA LEU A 86 -10.64 8.23 4.48
C LEU A 86 -9.77 7.10 3.87
N LEU A 87 -8.52 7.00 4.29
CA LEU A 87 -7.57 5.98 3.86
C LEU A 87 -7.81 4.60 4.51
N GLY A 88 -8.68 4.53 5.53
CA GLY A 88 -9.08 3.25 6.15
C GLY A 88 -8.90 3.17 7.66
N GLY A 89 -8.50 4.26 8.33
CA GLY A 89 -8.35 4.36 9.78
C GLY A 89 -7.12 3.62 10.29
N THR A 90 -7.16 2.29 10.30
CA THR A 90 -6.10 1.43 10.81
C THR A 90 -5.52 0.52 9.73
N GLN A 91 -4.30 0.03 9.96
CA GLN A 91 -3.68 -0.97 9.09
C GLN A 91 -4.52 -2.25 9.02
N SER A 92 -4.71 -2.78 7.83
CA SER A 92 -5.35 -4.07 7.59
C SER A 92 -4.33 -5.12 7.17
N ARG A 93 -4.21 -6.18 7.96
CA ARG A 93 -3.28 -7.30 7.71
C ARG A 93 -3.94 -8.41 6.89
N ILE A 94 -3.12 -9.31 6.35
CA ILE A 94 -3.59 -10.56 5.75
C ILE A 94 -4.18 -11.46 6.84
N THR A 95 -5.31 -12.07 6.55
CA THR A 95 -5.92 -13.09 7.39
C THR A 95 -5.17 -14.41 7.21
N ILE A 96 -4.57 -14.90 8.27
CA ILE A 96 -3.86 -16.18 8.25
C ILE A 96 -4.84 -17.28 8.66
N ALA A 97 -4.85 -18.37 7.89
CA ALA A 97 -5.68 -19.54 8.17
C ALA A 97 -5.30 -20.19 9.51
N PRO A 98 -6.26 -20.67 10.29
CA PRO A 98 -5.98 -21.40 11.54
C PRO A 98 -5.26 -22.74 11.30
N LYS A 99 -5.42 -23.30 10.10
CA LYS A 99 -4.71 -24.50 9.62
C LYS A 99 -4.05 -24.18 8.28
N PRO A 100 -2.74 -24.46 8.11
CA PRO A 100 -2.06 -24.26 6.84
C PRO A 100 -2.58 -25.22 5.76
N PRO A 101 -2.49 -24.82 4.48
CA PRO A 101 -1.96 -23.55 4.02
C PRO A 101 -2.99 -22.39 4.05
N THR A 102 -2.51 -21.17 4.27
CA THR A 102 -3.29 -19.96 3.96
C THR A 102 -3.33 -19.77 2.45
N ILE A 103 -4.51 -19.68 1.86
CA ILE A 103 -4.70 -19.53 0.41
C ILE A 103 -5.00 -18.07 0.10
N ILE A 104 -4.16 -17.44 -0.71
CA ILE A 104 -4.28 -16.05 -1.16
C ILE A 104 -4.46 -16.06 -2.67
N MET A 105 -5.54 -15.48 -3.15
CA MET A 105 -5.86 -15.38 -4.57
C MET A 105 -5.65 -13.93 -5.03
N LEU A 106 -4.73 -13.71 -5.98
CA LEU A 106 -4.50 -12.40 -6.58
C LEU A 106 -5.36 -12.26 -7.83
N VAL A 107 -6.19 -11.22 -7.86
CA VAL A 107 -7.08 -10.90 -8.98
C VAL A 107 -6.81 -9.48 -9.49
N GLY A 108 -7.25 -9.16 -10.72
CA GLY A 108 -7.08 -7.81 -11.28
C GLY A 108 -6.89 -7.82 -12.79
N LEU A 109 -6.90 -6.66 -13.38
CA LEU A 109 -6.75 -6.48 -14.82
C LEU A 109 -5.34 -6.83 -15.31
N GLN A 110 -5.20 -7.01 -16.63
CA GLN A 110 -3.90 -7.19 -17.27
C GLN A 110 -3.05 -5.93 -17.08
N GLY A 111 -1.75 -6.12 -16.79
CA GLY A 111 -0.82 -5.02 -16.58
C GLY A 111 -0.87 -4.38 -15.18
N ALA A 112 -1.80 -4.79 -14.31
CA ALA A 112 -1.86 -4.31 -12.93
C ALA A 112 -0.69 -4.78 -12.05
N GLY A 113 0.14 -5.73 -12.51
CA GLY A 113 1.32 -6.19 -11.79
C GLY A 113 1.10 -7.40 -10.88
N LYS A 114 0.09 -8.25 -11.15
CA LYS A 114 -0.22 -9.43 -10.33
C LYS A 114 0.96 -10.38 -10.14
N THR A 115 1.59 -10.81 -11.24
CA THR A 115 2.73 -11.74 -11.22
C THR A 115 3.90 -11.21 -10.40
N THR A 116 4.26 -9.95 -10.59
CA THR A 116 5.31 -9.30 -9.79
C THR A 116 4.89 -9.14 -8.33
N THR A 117 3.61 -8.84 -8.09
CA THR A 117 3.05 -8.73 -6.73
C THR A 117 3.05 -10.08 -6.02
N ALA A 118 2.76 -11.19 -6.72
CA ALA A 118 2.86 -12.54 -6.16
C ALA A 118 4.27 -12.81 -5.61
N ALA A 119 5.29 -12.51 -6.38
CA ALA A 119 6.69 -12.68 -5.97
C ALA A 119 7.08 -11.75 -4.80
N LYS A 120 6.70 -10.47 -4.86
CA LYS A 120 6.95 -9.51 -3.76
C LYS A 120 6.26 -9.92 -2.46
N LEU A 121 5.00 -10.37 -2.56
CA LEU A 121 4.24 -10.84 -1.41
C LEU A 121 4.85 -12.12 -0.82
N ALA A 122 5.24 -13.06 -1.69
CA ALA A 122 5.95 -14.28 -1.28
C ALA A 122 7.26 -13.95 -0.54
N LYS A 123 8.08 -13.02 -1.09
CA LYS A 123 9.31 -12.54 -0.43
C LYS A 123 9.03 -11.95 0.95
N LYS A 124 8.01 -11.10 1.05
CA LYS A 124 7.62 -10.46 2.31
C LYS A 124 7.16 -11.51 3.33
N LEU A 125 6.34 -12.47 2.95
CA LEU A 125 5.89 -13.53 3.84
C LEU A 125 7.04 -14.46 4.26
N LYS A 126 7.99 -14.76 3.35
CA LYS A 126 9.22 -15.51 3.68
C LYS A 126 10.06 -14.80 4.73
N SER A 127 10.21 -13.47 4.64
CA SER A 127 10.91 -12.68 5.67
C SER A 127 10.21 -12.66 7.04
N GLN A 128 8.91 -12.96 7.06
CA GLN A 128 8.11 -13.13 8.29
C GLN A 128 8.10 -14.59 8.79
N GLY A 129 8.97 -15.45 8.26
CA GLY A 129 9.10 -16.85 8.68
C GLY A 129 8.07 -17.81 8.08
N LYS A 130 7.36 -17.39 7.00
CA LYS A 130 6.43 -18.25 6.28
C LYS A 130 7.14 -19.03 5.17
N SER A 131 6.52 -20.12 4.73
CA SER A 131 6.99 -20.99 3.63
C SER A 131 6.03 -20.90 2.45
N PRO A 132 6.07 -19.83 1.61
CA PRO A 132 5.11 -19.64 0.53
C PRO A 132 5.37 -20.59 -0.64
N LEU A 133 4.28 -20.94 -1.35
CA LEU A 133 4.23 -21.53 -2.68
C LEU A 133 3.52 -20.55 -3.61
N MET A 134 4.13 -20.21 -4.74
CA MET A 134 3.46 -19.45 -5.79
C MET A 134 2.85 -20.43 -6.80
N VAL A 135 1.67 -20.10 -7.34
CA VAL A 135 0.92 -20.92 -8.30
C VAL A 135 0.68 -20.13 -9.57
N ALA A 136 1.14 -20.64 -10.71
CA ALA A 136 0.97 -19.99 -12.01
C ALA A 136 -0.35 -20.44 -12.65
N ALA A 137 -1.43 -19.70 -12.37
CA ALA A 137 -2.76 -19.94 -12.93
C ALA A 137 -3.11 -19.05 -14.14
N ASP A 138 -2.20 -18.20 -14.62
CA ASP A 138 -2.37 -17.44 -15.88
C ASP A 138 -1.97 -18.30 -17.09
N VAL A 139 -2.80 -19.25 -17.42
CA VAL A 139 -2.55 -20.25 -18.49
C VAL A 139 -2.63 -19.65 -19.91
N TYR A 140 -3.19 -18.46 -20.06
CA TYR A 140 -3.36 -17.80 -21.36
C TYR A 140 -2.11 -17.08 -21.84
N ARG A 141 -1.17 -16.83 -20.93
CA ARG A 141 0.09 -16.11 -21.20
C ARG A 141 1.31 -16.93 -20.77
N PRO A 142 1.86 -17.74 -21.69
CA PRO A 142 3.07 -18.53 -21.39
C PRO A 142 4.21 -17.70 -20.80
N ALA A 143 4.36 -16.47 -21.27
CA ALA A 143 5.36 -15.53 -20.73
C ALA A 143 5.14 -15.19 -19.24
N ALA A 144 3.89 -15.16 -18.75
CA ALA A 144 3.59 -14.89 -17.34
C ALA A 144 4.01 -16.09 -16.46
N ILE A 145 3.78 -17.32 -16.92
CA ILE A 145 4.24 -18.55 -16.24
C ILE A 145 5.77 -18.53 -16.12
N THR A 146 6.47 -18.31 -17.25
CA THR A 146 7.93 -18.22 -17.27
C THR A 146 8.43 -17.09 -16.36
N GLN A 147 7.77 -15.92 -16.38
CA GLN A 147 8.11 -14.81 -15.51
C GLN A 147 8.01 -15.19 -14.03
N LEU A 148 6.91 -15.86 -13.62
CA LEU A 148 6.74 -16.29 -12.24
C LEU A 148 7.80 -17.33 -11.83
N GLN A 149 8.17 -18.25 -12.74
CA GLN A 149 9.23 -19.21 -12.51
C GLN A 149 10.60 -18.56 -12.32
N VAL A 150 10.95 -17.57 -13.16
CA VAL A 150 12.20 -16.79 -13.02
C VAL A 150 12.24 -16.05 -11.69
N LEU A 151 11.15 -15.39 -11.32
CA LEU A 151 11.04 -14.71 -10.03
C LEU A 151 11.13 -15.70 -8.85
N GLY A 152 10.55 -16.90 -8.99
CA GLY A 152 10.69 -17.97 -8.00
C GLY A 152 12.13 -18.43 -7.82
N GLN A 153 12.86 -18.61 -8.91
CA GLN A 153 14.28 -18.97 -8.88
C GLN A 153 15.12 -17.87 -8.22
N GLU A 154 14.89 -16.59 -8.58
CA GLU A 154 15.60 -15.46 -7.98
C GLU A 154 15.40 -15.37 -6.45
N LEU A 155 14.21 -15.73 -5.97
CA LEU A 155 13.84 -15.67 -4.57
C LEU A 155 14.10 -16.97 -3.80
N ASP A 156 14.60 -18.01 -4.48
CA ASP A 156 14.70 -19.38 -3.92
C ASP A 156 13.35 -19.81 -3.31
N MET A 157 12.30 -19.74 -4.14
CA MET A 157 10.92 -20.10 -3.78
C MET A 157 10.29 -21.01 -4.84
N PRO A 158 9.55 -22.05 -4.43
CA PRO A 158 8.88 -22.95 -5.37
C PRO A 158 7.73 -22.25 -6.08
N VAL A 159 7.58 -22.59 -7.36
CA VAL A 159 6.45 -22.22 -8.20
C VAL A 159 5.78 -23.50 -8.70
N TYR A 160 4.50 -23.64 -8.42
CA TYR A 160 3.69 -24.73 -8.92
C TYR A 160 3.16 -24.39 -10.32
N THR A 161 3.41 -25.28 -11.26
CA THR A 161 2.95 -25.19 -12.64
C THR A 161 2.56 -26.58 -13.15
N GLU A 162 1.64 -26.64 -14.11
CA GLU A 162 1.30 -27.89 -14.82
C GLU A 162 1.53 -27.68 -16.31
N GLU A 163 2.55 -28.34 -16.85
CA GLU A 163 2.86 -28.23 -18.28
C GLU A 163 1.71 -28.75 -19.15
N GLY A 164 1.32 -27.94 -20.16
CA GLY A 164 0.26 -28.30 -21.09
C GLY A 164 -1.16 -28.15 -20.55
N SER A 165 -1.35 -27.89 -19.27
CA SER A 165 -2.67 -27.64 -18.70
C SER A 165 -3.18 -26.26 -19.15
N LYS A 166 -4.47 -26.22 -19.53
CA LYS A 166 -5.19 -24.98 -19.89
C LYS A 166 -6.34 -24.69 -18.92
N ASP A 167 -6.41 -25.43 -17.81
CA ASP A 167 -7.46 -25.29 -16.82
C ASP A 167 -6.88 -24.65 -15.55
N PRO A 168 -7.08 -23.33 -15.36
CA PRO A 168 -6.57 -22.63 -14.19
C PRO A 168 -7.24 -23.08 -12.88
N VAL A 169 -8.47 -23.60 -12.95
CA VAL A 169 -9.19 -24.12 -11.78
C VAL A 169 -8.53 -25.39 -11.28
N ALA A 170 -8.26 -26.34 -12.19
CA ALA A 170 -7.57 -27.59 -11.85
C ALA A 170 -6.16 -27.32 -11.29
N ILE A 171 -5.39 -26.42 -11.91
CA ILE A 171 -4.05 -26.02 -11.43
C ILE A 171 -4.12 -25.50 -9.99
N ALA A 172 -5.06 -24.58 -9.72
CA ALA A 172 -5.23 -24.00 -8.39
C ALA A 172 -5.65 -25.06 -7.37
N GLN A 173 -6.54 -25.99 -7.75
CA GLN A 173 -7.02 -27.08 -6.90
C GLN A 173 -5.89 -28.07 -6.56
N HIS A 174 -5.10 -28.49 -7.52
CA HIS A 174 -4.00 -29.43 -7.32
C HIS A 174 -2.81 -28.82 -6.54
N ALA A 175 -2.63 -27.51 -6.60
CA ALA A 175 -1.58 -26.82 -5.86
C ALA A 175 -1.76 -26.92 -4.34
N ILE A 176 -2.99 -27.07 -3.83
CA ILE A 176 -3.26 -27.10 -2.38
C ILE A 176 -2.72 -28.38 -1.73
N PRO A 177 -3.07 -29.61 -2.18
CA PRO A 177 -2.48 -30.82 -1.64
C PRO A 177 -0.96 -30.89 -1.88
N TYR A 178 -0.46 -30.34 -3.00
CA TYR A 178 0.97 -30.19 -3.23
C TYR A 178 1.62 -29.33 -2.15
N ALA A 179 1.05 -28.17 -1.82
CA ALA A 179 1.55 -27.29 -0.76
C ALA A 179 1.60 -28.02 0.59
N THR A 180 0.54 -28.74 0.93
CA THR A 180 0.45 -29.49 2.19
C THR A 180 1.53 -30.59 2.27
N SER A 181 1.73 -31.37 1.20
CA SER A 181 2.74 -32.44 1.16
C SER A 181 4.18 -31.92 1.21
N HIS A 182 4.41 -30.68 0.75
CA HIS A 182 5.72 -30.01 0.76
C HIS A 182 5.89 -29.03 1.91
N LEU A 183 5.04 -29.09 2.94
CA LEU A 183 5.09 -28.25 4.15
C LEU A 183 5.11 -26.73 3.84
N ARG A 184 4.31 -26.34 2.83
CA ARG A 184 4.09 -24.92 2.51
C ARG A 184 2.89 -24.43 3.31
N ASP A 185 3.09 -23.33 4.02
CA ASP A 185 2.05 -22.78 4.91
C ASP A 185 1.25 -21.61 4.26
N VAL A 186 1.70 -21.13 3.10
CA VAL A 186 0.99 -20.13 2.30
C VAL A 186 1.00 -20.54 0.83
N VAL A 187 -0.15 -20.39 0.17
CA VAL A 187 -0.32 -20.56 -1.28
C VAL A 187 -0.75 -19.24 -1.87
N ILE A 188 -0.01 -18.72 -2.86
CA ILE A 188 -0.32 -17.48 -3.57
C ILE A 188 -0.66 -17.81 -5.01
N ILE A 189 -1.92 -17.65 -5.39
CA ILE A 189 -2.41 -17.99 -6.73
C ILE A 189 -2.36 -16.73 -7.60
N ASP A 190 -1.47 -16.72 -8.61
CA ASP A 190 -1.40 -15.68 -9.64
C ASP A 190 -2.37 -16.01 -10.76
N THR A 191 -3.53 -15.35 -10.78
CA THR A 191 -4.60 -15.60 -11.75
C THR A 191 -4.41 -14.79 -13.04
N ALA A 192 -5.08 -15.22 -14.10
CA ALA A 192 -5.12 -14.46 -15.34
C ALA A 192 -5.71 -13.06 -15.14
N GLY A 193 -5.28 -12.13 -15.99
CA GLY A 193 -5.89 -10.82 -16.14
C GLY A 193 -6.23 -10.57 -17.61
N ARG A 194 -7.34 -9.90 -17.85
CA ARG A 194 -7.71 -9.42 -19.17
C ARG A 194 -7.68 -7.90 -19.23
N LEU A 195 -7.64 -7.34 -20.43
CA LEU A 195 -7.63 -5.88 -20.63
C LEU A 195 -8.87 -5.19 -20.06
N HIS A 196 -10.00 -5.89 -20.11
CA HIS A 196 -11.28 -5.40 -19.62
C HIS A 196 -11.99 -6.47 -18.78
N ILE A 197 -12.84 -6.01 -17.88
CA ILE A 197 -13.75 -6.87 -17.12
C ILE A 197 -14.80 -7.42 -18.09
N ASN A 198 -14.87 -8.74 -18.18
CA ASN A 198 -15.89 -9.46 -18.95
C ASN A 198 -16.39 -10.68 -18.18
N GLU A 199 -17.53 -11.22 -18.59
CA GLU A 199 -18.15 -12.39 -17.94
C GLU A 199 -17.21 -13.58 -17.88
N THR A 200 -16.52 -13.90 -18.96
CA THR A 200 -15.60 -15.05 -18.99
C THR A 200 -14.48 -14.97 -17.94
N LEU A 201 -13.90 -13.77 -17.72
CA LEU A 201 -12.90 -13.59 -16.66
C LEU A 201 -13.53 -13.77 -15.29
N MET A 202 -14.69 -13.17 -15.07
CA MET A 202 -15.34 -13.25 -13.77
C MET A 202 -15.79 -14.67 -13.44
N ASP A 203 -16.35 -15.40 -14.41
CA ASP A 203 -16.74 -16.81 -14.23
C ASP A 203 -15.54 -17.69 -13.88
N GLU A 204 -14.40 -17.50 -14.57
CA GLU A 204 -13.17 -18.23 -14.27
C GLU A 204 -12.70 -17.98 -12.84
N LEU A 205 -12.66 -16.70 -12.43
CA LEU A 205 -12.23 -16.33 -11.08
C LEU A 205 -13.22 -16.82 -10.01
N ILE A 206 -14.52 -16.80 -10.28
CA ILE A 206 -15.55 -17.37 -9.40
C ILE A 206 -15.37 -18.89 -9.28
N ASN A 207 -15.07 -19.58 -10.38
CA ASN A 207 -14.84 -21.03 -10.35
C ASN A 207 -13.59 -21.37 -9.53
N ILE A 208 -12.47 -20.64 -9.72
CA ILE A 208 -11.28 -20.81 -8.88
C ILE A 208 -11.64 -20.59 -7.41
N LYS A 209 -12.30 -19.47 -7.08
CA LYS A 209 -12.72 -19.15 -5.71
C LYS A 209 -13.55 -20.28 -5.09
N ASN A 210 -14.53 -20.83 -5.83
CA ASN A 210 -15.42 -21.87 -5.33
C ASN A 210 -14.71 -23.20 -5.08
N GLU A 211 -13.67 -23.52 -5.86
CA GLU A 211 -12.91 -24.76 -5.69
C GLU A 211 -11.86 -24.66 -4.58
N VAL A 212 -11.15 -23.53 -4.48
CA VAL A 212 -10.01 -23.44 -3.55
C VAL A 212 -10.35 -22.76 -2.23
N HIS A 213 -11.51 -22.12 -2.12
CA HIS A 213 -11.97 -21.39 -0.93
C HIS A 213 -10.88 -20.49 -0.34
N PRO A 214 -10.41 -19.47 -1.06
CA PRO A 214 -9.30 -18.64 -0.60
C PRO A 214 -9.64 -17.93 0.72
N HIS A 215 -8.65 -17.81 1.60
CA HIS A 215 -8.76 -17.07 2.85
C HIS A 215 -8.68 -15.56 2.61
N GLU A 216 -8.02 -15.17 1.50
CA GLU A 216 -7.87 -13.78 1.06
C GLU A 216 -7.98 -13.70 -0.46
N ILE A 217 -8.87 -12.86 -0.95
CA ILE A 217 -8.93 -12.43 -2.34
C ILE A 217 -8.42 -11.01 -2.40
N LEU A 218 -7.21 -10.82 -2.93
CA LEU A 218 -6.55 -9.53 -3.00
C LEU A 218 -6.60 -8.99 -4.43
N LEU A 219 -7.25 -7.85 -4.59
CA LEU A 219 -7.30 -7.16 -5.87
C LEU A 219 -6.03 -6.34 -6.06
N VAL A 220 -5.31 -6.61 -7.15
CA VAL A 220 -4.15 -5.84 -7.57
C VAL A 220 -4.59 -4.80 -8.60
N VAL A 221 -4.36 -3.52 -8.28
CA VAL A 221 -4.71 -2.38 -9.15
C VAL A 221 -3.50 -1.49 -9.39
N ASP A 222 -3.45 -0.90 -10.57
CA ASP A 222 -2.46 0.10 -10.95
C ASP A 222 -2.92 1.49 -10.46
N ALA A 223 -2.19 2.11 -9.56
CA ALA A 223 -2.53 3.43 -9.02
C ALA A 223 -2.60 4.52 -10.10
N MET A 224 -1.79 4.38 -11.15
CA MET A 224 -1.71 5.36 -12.25
C MET A 224 -2.98 5.41 -13.10
N THR A 225 -3.86 4.40 -13.03
CA THR A 225 -5.12 4.38 -13.78
C THR A 225 -6.21 5.25 -13.14
N GLY A 226 -5.95 5.89 -12.00
CA GLY A 226 -6.85 6.85 -11.36
C GLY A 226 -8.23 6.24 -11.03
N GLN A 227 -9.31 6.89 -11.48
CA GLN A 227 -10.68 6.44 -11.20
C GLN A 227 -11.06 5.12 -11.89
N ASP A 228 -10.35 4.68 -12.93
CA ASP A 228 -10.56 3.36 -13.53
C ASP A 228 -10.18 2.25 -12.55
N ALA A 229 -9.15 2.45 -11.70
CA ALA A 229 -8.83 1.53 -10.62
C ALA A 229 -9.99 1.38 -9.62
N VAL A 230 -10.66 2.48 -9.28
CA VAL A 230 -11.82 2.50 -8.35
C VAL A 230 -13.01 1.78 -8.98
N THR A 231 -13.27 2.02 -10.26
CA THR A 231 -14.33 1.36 -11.02
C THR A 231 -14.09 -0.15 -11.12
N ALA A 232 -12.86 -0.55 -11.45
CA ALA A 232 -12.47 -1.95 -11.49
C ALA A 232 -12.63 -2.61 -10.11
N ALA A 233 -12.18 -1.95 -9.04
CA ALA A 233 -12.31 -2.47 -7.68
C ALA A 233 -13.77 -2.72 -7.29
N SER A 234 -14.68 -1.81 -7.62
CA SER A 234 -16.11 -1.99 -7.37
C SER A 234 -16.70 -3.20 -8.12
N ALA A 235 -16.28 -3.40 -9.37
CA ALA A 235 -16.75 -4.53 -10.18
C ALA A 235 -16.22 -5.87 -9.67
N PHE A 236 -14.92 -5.96 -9.32
CA PHE A 236 -14.33 -7.16 -8.74
C PHE A 236 -14.94 -7.47 -7.37
N ASP A 237 -15.18 -6.46 -6.53
CA ASP A 237 -15.82 -6.67 -5.23
C ASP A 237 -17.25 -7.20 -5.37
N LYS A 238 -18.03 -6.64 -6.28
CA LYS A 238 -19.40 -7.09 -6.54
C LYS A 238 -19.46 -8.55 -7.04
N ALA A 239 -18.50 -8.97 -7.85
CA ALA A 239 -18.47 -10.31 -8.42
C ALA A 239 -17.86 -11.36 -7.48
N LEU A 240 -16.76 -11.01 -6.80
CA LEU A 240 -15.97 -11.96 -6.01
C LEU A 240 -16.04 -11.73 -4.50
N GLY A 241 -16.38 -10.52 -4.05
CA GLY A 241 -16.26 -10.17 -2.64
C GLY A 241 -14.78 -10.15 -2.21
N ILE A 242 -14.01 -9.18 -2.71
CA ILE A 242 -12.59 -9.05 -2.36
C ILE A 242 -12.38 -8.73 -0.88
N ASP A 243 -11.25 -9.13 -0.30
CA ASP A 243 -10.92 -8.92 1.12
C ASP A 243 -9.98 -7.73 1.32
N GLY A 244 -9.29 -7.32 0.26
CA GLY A 244 -8.38 -6.19 0.32
C GLY A 244 -7.81 -5.84 -1.05
N ILE A 245 -7.05 -4.76 -1.07
CA ILE A 245 -6.49 -4.16 -2.27
C ILE A 245 -4.98 -4.02 -2.13
N ILE A 246 -4.27 -4.32 -3.20
CA ILE A 246 -2.85 -4.03 -3.37
C ILE A 246 -2.72 -2.99 -4.48
N MET A 247 -2.23 -1.81 -4.16
CA MET A 247 -2.00 -0.76 -5.14
C MET A 247 -0.56 -0.82 -5.63
N THR A 248 -0.37 -1.01 -6.93
CA THR A 248 0.96 -1.03 -7.57
C THR A 248 1.29 0.32 -8.20
N LYS A 249 2.56 0.54 -8.51
CA LYS A 249 3.08 1.72 -9.22
C LYS A 249 2.74 3.06 -8.55
N LEU A 250 2.59 3.04 -7.23
CA LEU A 250 2.28 4.25 -6.47
C LEU A 250 3.45 5.26 -6.51
N ASP A 251 4.67 4.79 -6.74
CA ASP A 251 5.86 5.62 -6.97
C ASP A 251 5.74 6.52 -8.22
N GLY A 252 4.98 6.09 -9.23
CA GLY A 252 4.66 6.87 -10.43
C GLY A 252 3.44 7.77 -10.31
N ASP A 253 2.63 7.62 -9.25
CA ASP A 253 1.39 8.38 -9.06
C ASP A 253 1.62 9.60 -8.13
N ALA A 254 1.90 10.75 -8.73
CA ALA A 254 2.02 12.00 -8.00
C ALA A 254 0.68 12.55 -7.48
N ARG A 255 -0.46 12.09 -8.01
CA ARG A 255 -1.81 12.58 -7.66
C ARG A 255 -2.42 11.84 -6.48
N GLY A 256 -2.39 10.51 -6.48
CA GLY A 256 -2.88 9.66 -5.39
C GLY A 256 -4.40 9.56 -5.24
N GLY A 257 -5.16 10.06 -6.21
CA GLY A 257 -6.62 10.11 -6.12
C GLY A 257 -7.31 8.77 -6.02
N ALA A 258 -6.76 7.74 -6.68
CA ALA A 258 -7.25 6.38 -6.59
C ALA A 258 -7.17 5.85 -5.14
N ALA A 259 -6.03 6.05 -4.46
CA ALA A 259 -5.84 5.60 -3.08
C ALA A 259 -6.83 6.23 -2.10
N LEU A 260 -7.12 7.54 -2.28
CA LEU A 260 -8.10 8.25 -1.46
C LEU A 260 -9.56 7.85 -1.75
N SER A 261 -9.84 7.38 -2.97
CA SER A 261 -11.21 7.06 -3.38
C SER A 261 -11.57 5.60 -3.15
N ILE A 262 -10.62 4.67 -3.33
CA ILE A 262 -10.91 3.25 -3.47
C ILE A 262 -11.54 2.64 -2.22
N LYS A 263 -11.03 3.00 -1.03
CA LYS A 263 -11.59 2.56 0.26
C LYS A 263 -12.99 3.14 0.49
N ALA A 264 -13.19 4.41 0.20
CA ALA A 264 -14.47 5.09 0.41
C ALA A 264 -15.57 4.53 -0.50
N VAL A 265 -15.22 4.16 -1.75
CA VAL A 265 -16.16 3.64 -2.75
C VAL A 265 -16.46 2.16 -2.55
N THR A 266 -15.44 1.34 -2.26
CA THR A 266 -15.58 -0.12 -2.15
C THR A 266 -15.83 -0.62 -0.73
N GLY A 267 -15.49 0.17 0.28
CA GLY A 267 -15.46 -0.29 1.67
C GLY A 267 -14.27 -1.22 1.99
N LYS A 268 -13.43 -1.58 1.00
CA LYS A 268 -12.34 -2.55 1.16
C LYS A 268 -11.02 -1.87 1.51
N PRO A 269 -10.23 -2.44 2.44
CA PRO A 269 -8.98 -1.83 2.87
C PRO A 269 -7.89 -1.98 1.82
N ILE A 270 -7.02 -0.98 1.71
CA ILE A 270 -5.71 -1.14 1.08
C ILE A 270 -4.81 -1.86 2.08
N LYS A 271 -4.25 -3.00 1.70
CA LYS A 271 -3.36 -3.80 2.58
C LYS A 271 -1.88 -3.55 2.27
N PHE A 272 -1.56 -3.44 0.99
CA PHE A 272 -0.19 -3.22 0.52
C PHE A 272 -0.14 -2.21 -0.61
N ILE A 273 1.05 -1.64 -0.78
CA ILE A 273 1.38 -0.75 -1.88
C ILE A 273 2.72 -1.13 -2.49
N GLY A 274 2.80 -1.04 -3.82
CA GLY A 274 4.03 -1.16 -4.58
C GLY A 274 4.65 0.22 -4.77
N VAL A 275 5.84 0.41 -4.22
CA VAL A 275 6.57 1.70 -4.21
C VAL A 275 7.82 1.68 -5.08
N SER A 276 8.13 0.58 -5.73
CA SER A 276 9.20 0.45 -6.71
C SER A 276 9.04 -0.82 -7.54
N GLU A 277 9.77 -0.95 -8.64
CA GLU A 277 9.79 -2.17 -9.45
C GLU A 277 10.56 -3.32 -8.78
N LYS A 278 11.49 -3.02 -7.88
CA LYS A 278 12.31 -4.00 -7.17
C LYS A 278 11.46 -4.94 -6.32
N LEU A 279 11.93 -6.16 -6.10
CA LEU A 279 11.22 -7.18 -5.31
C LEU A 279 11.03 -6.82 -3.82
N ASP A 280 11.79 -5.85 -3.32
CA ASP A 280 11.61 -5.29 -1.97
C ASP A 280 10.57 -4.16 -1.91
N GLY A 281 10.06 -3.72 -3.08
CA GLY A 281 9.18 -2.58 -3.21
C GLY A 281 7.70 -2.90 -2.90
N LEU A 282 7.40 -3.73 -1.91
CA LEU A 282 6.04 -3.96 -1.40
C LEU A 282 5.98 -3.58 0.08
N GLU A 283 5.32 -2.48 0.39
CA GLU A 283 5.15 -1.98 1.74
C GLU A 283 3.74 -2.26 2.26
N GLU A 284 3.60 -2.44 3.58
CA GLU A 284 2.30 -2.47 4.23
C GLU A 284 1.69 -1.07 4.23
N PHE A 285 0.38 -1.00 4.02
CA PHE A 285 -0.30 0.28 3.97
C PHE A 285 -0.69 0.74 5.37
N HIS A 286 -0.17 1.88 5.80
CA HIS A 286 -0.46 2.52 7.07
C HIS A 286 -1.21 3.84 6.85
N PRO A 287 -2.54 3.89 7.00
CA PRO A 287 -3.35 5.08 6.73
C PRO A 287 -2.83 6.36 7.39
N ASN A 288 -2.46 6.30 8.67
CA ASN A 288 -1.95 7.44 9.43
C ASN A 288 -0.63 8.00 8.87
N ARG A 289 0.30 7.14 8.43
CA ARG A 289 1.57 7.56 7.81
C ARG A 289 1.35 8.22 6.48
N TYR A 290 0.44 7.67 5.66
CA TYR A 290 0.10 8.26 4.36
C TYR A 290 -0.64 9.58 4.51
N ALA A 291 -1.56 9.71 5.47
CA ALA A 291 -2.18 10.97 5.81
C ALA A 291 -1.12 12.03 6.24
N SER A 292 -0.16 11.62 7.08
CA SER A 292 0.94 12.51 7.49
C SER A 292 1.85 12.92 6.34
N ARG A 293 2.15 12.00 5.39
CA ARG A 293 2.93 12.31 4.17
C ARG A 293 2.20 13.30 3.26
N ILE A 294 0.90 13.10 3.02
CA ILE A 294 0.08 14.03 2.23
C ILE A 294 0.11 15.44 2.84
N LEU A 295 0.20 15.53 4.16
CA LEU A 295 0.23 16.82 4.87
C LEU A 295 1.64 17.34 5.15
N ASP A 296 2.69 16.63 4.66
CA ASP A 296 4.10 16.95 4.91
C ASP A 296 4.41 17.22 6.40
N LEU A 297 3.80 16.40 7.26
CA LEU A 297 4.01 16.48 8.72
C LEU A 297 5.21 15.66 9.19
N GLY A 298 5.93 15.03 8.24
CA GLY A 298 7.00 14.09 8.52
C GLY A 298 6.47 12.68 8.82
N ASP A 299 7.31 11.70 8.52
CA ASP A 299 7.02 10.28 8.78
C ASP A 299 8.15 9.69 9.62
N VAL A 300 8.19 10.11 10.88
CA VAL A 300 9.20 9.68 11.84
C VAL A 300 9.15 8.16 12.07
N GLU A 301 7.95 7.57 12.06
CA GLU A 301 7.76 6.13 12.28
C GLU A 301 8.39 5.30 11.15
N THR A 302 8.20 5.69 9.89
CA THR A 302 8.85 5.01 8.74
C THR A 302 10.37 5.16 8.78
N ILE A 303 10.89 6.30 9.22
CA ILE A 303 12.35 6.50 9.37
C ILE A 303 12.90 5.55 10.44
N ILE A 304 12.22 5.43 11.58
CA ILE A 304 12.61 4.53 12.67
C ILE A 304 12.57 3.07 12.20
N GLU A 305 11.52 2.63 11.50
CA GLU A 305 11.42 1.25 10.99
C GLU A 305 12.50 0.93 9.95
N LYS A 306 12.75 1.84 9.01
CA LYS A 306 13.83 1.67 8.02
C LYS A 306 15.20 1.65 8.69
N ALA A 307 15.41 2.46 9.72
CA ALA A 307 16.62 2.42 10.52
C ALA A 307 16.75 1.08 11.27
N GLN A 308 15.68 0.61 11.89
CA GLN A 308 15.69 -0.70 12.59
C GLN A 308 15.92 -1.89 11.65
N ALA A 309 15.37 -1.84 10.44
CA ALA A 309 15.59 -2.89 9.42
C ALA A 309 17.02 -2.86 8.81
N ALA A 310 17.69 -1.71 8.85
CA ALA A 310 19.05 -1.55 8.34
C ALA A 310 20.13 -1.93 9.37
N PHE A 311 19.76 -2.09 10.66
CA PHE A 311 20.68 -2.54 11.69
C PHE A 311 20.69 -4.06 11.75
N ASP A 312 21.83 -4.68 11.43
CA ASP A 312 22.09 -6.10 11.71
C ASP A 312 21.95 -6.38 13.22
N GLU A 313 21.54 -7.62 13.56
CA GLU A 313 21.39 -8.06 14.97
C GLU A 313 22.63 -7.76 15.83
N GLU A 314 23.81 -7.84 15.24
CA GLU A 314 25.10 -7.55 15.89
C GLU A 314 25.25 -6.07 16.28
N SER A 315 24.77 -5.15 15.41
CA SER A 315 24.74 -3.71 15.69
C SER A 315 23.75 -3.37 16.77
N MET A 316 22.60 -4.07 16.83
CA MET A 316 21.59 -3.92 17.88
C MET A 316 22.09 -4.40 19.23
N GLU A 317 22.86 -5.48 19.26
CA GLU A 317 23.43 -6.02 20.51
C GLU A 317 24.54 -5.12 21.07
N ASN A 318 25.37 -4.54 20.18
CA ASN A 318 26.37 -3.56 20.56
C ASN A 318 25.74 -2.26 21.08
N MET A 319 24.66 -1.80 20.44
CA MET A 319 23.90 -0.62 20.88
C MET A 319 23.24 -0.85 22.25
N LYS A 320 22.65 -2.03 22.49
CA LYS A 320 22.12 -2.41 23.81
C LYS A 320 23.19 -2.48 24.89
N LYS A 321 24.40 -2.93 24.56
CA LYS A 321 25.55 -2.95 25.51
C LYS A 321 26.01 -1.54 25.85
N THR A 322 26.10 -0.64 24.85
CA THR A 322 26.52 0.76 25.04
C THR A 322 25.49 1.58 25.83
N MET A 323 24.19 1.36 25.54
CA MET A 323 23.11 1.98 26.33
C MET A 323 23.08 1.50 27.79
N LYS A 324 23.35 0.22 28.05
CA LYS A 324 23.44 -0.32 29.44
C LYS A 324 24.66 0.17 30.21
N SER A 325 25.75 0.53 29.54
CA SER A 325 26.95 1.07 30.17
C SER A 325 26.85 2.55 30.57
N GLY A 326 25.78 3.25 30.20
CA GLY A 326 25.56 4.66 30.52
C GLY A 326 26.52 5.64 29.85
N THR A 327 27.25 5.18 28.82
CA THR A 327 28.27 5.97 28.11
C THR A 327 27.79 6.50 26.75
N PHE A 328 26.50 6.34 26.43
CA PHE A 328 25.95 6.82 25.18
C PHE A 328 25.79 8.34 25.21
N THR A 329 26.58 9.01 24.36
CA THR A 329 26.59 10.46 24.26
C THR A 329 25.73 10.94 23.08
N PHE A 330 25.36 12.23 23.10
CA PHE A 330 24.66 12.87 21.99
C PHE A 330 25.50 12.87 20.69
N ASP A 331 26.83 12.90 20.81
CA ASP A 331 27.77 12.81 19.69
C ASP A 331 27.77 11.40 19.06
N ASP A 332 27.63 10.34 19.85
CA ASP A 332 27.46 8.97 19.34
C ASP A 332 26.16 8.83 18.56
N PHE A 333 25.06 9.44 19.05
CA PHE A 333 23.79 9.49 18.34
C PHE A 333 23.87 10.26 17.02
N LEU A 334 24.55 11.42 17.02
CA LEU A 334 24.76 12.24 15.82
C LEU A 334 25.65 11.53 14.80
N SER A 335 26.71 10.85 15.24
CA SER A 335 27.60 10.08 14.38
C SER A 335 26.88 8.92 13.70
N GLN A 336 25.97 8.24 14.40
CA GLN A 336 25.16 7.17 13.84
C GLN A 336 24.09 7.71 12.89
N LEU A 337 23.45 8.84 13.20
CA LEU A 337 22.54 9.53 12.27
C LEU A 337 23.23 9.96 10.96
N LEU A 338 24.44 10.48 11.03
CA LEU A 338 25.24 10.86 9.89
C LEU A 338 25.66 9.66 9.04
N SER A 339 25.94 8.51 9.63
CA SER A 339 26.22 7.27 8.90
C SER A 339 24.98 6.76 8.14
N LEU A 340 23.78 6.94 8.68
CA LEU A 340 22.52 6.61 8.03
C LEU A 340 22.20 7.53 6.85
N ILE A 341 22.58 8.80 6.91
CA ILE A 341 22.45 9.77 5.81
C ILE A 341 23.40 9.39 4.65
N HIS A 342 24.60 8.91 4.94
CA HIS A 342 25.54 8.44 3.91
C HIS A 342 25.14 7.11 3.25
N ILE A 343 24.35 6.26 3.91
CA ILE A 343 23.80 5.03 3.32
C ILE A 343 22.62 5.35 2.37
N SER A 344 21.96 6.49 2.53
CA SER A 344 20.84 6.91 1.68
C SER A 344 21.22 7.68 0.41
N GLU A 345 22.50 7.96 0.16
CA GLU A 345 23.02 8.52 -1.10
C GLU A 345 23.83 7.48 -1.90
N PRO A 346 23.23 6.63 -2.72
CA PRO A 346 23.96 5.98 -3.79
C PRO A 346 23.94 6.84 -5.04
N THR A 347 25.13 7.24 -5.49
CA THR A 347 25.43 7.67 -6.86
C THR A 347 25.00 9.08 -7.29
N ARG A 348 25.68 10.09 -6.75
CA ARG A 348 25.94 11.32 -7.52
C ARG A 348 27.40 11.77 -7.38
N LEU A 349 28.33 10.94 -7.81
CA LEU A 349 29.72 11.37 -8.06
C LEU A 349 30.40 10.34 -8.98
N LEU A 350 30.08 10.38 -10.27
CA LEU A 350 30.97 9.92 -11.36
C LEU A 350 30.38 10.38 -12.70
N SER A 351 30.46 11.69 -12.98
CA SER A 351 30.46 12.19 -14.35
C SER A 351 30.96 13.65 -14.36
N ILE A 352 32.22 13.84 -14.04
CA ILE A 352 33.02 14.98 -14.54
C ILE A 352 34.43 14.44 -14.74
N SER A 353 34.71 14.02 -15.92
CA SER A 353 35.97 14.19 -16.65
C SER A 353 35.78 13.61 -18.06
#